data_f3eb58556ea030e59bf6ee15d76c2b86
#
_entry.id   f3eb58556ea030e59bf6ee15d76c2b86
#
_cell.length_a   1.000
_cell.length_b   1.000
_cell.length_c   1.000
_cell.angle_alpha   90.00
_cell.angle_beta   90.00
_cell.angle_gamma   90.00
#
_symmetry.space_group_name_H-M   'P 1'
#
loop_
_entity.id
_entity.type
_entity.pdbx_description
1 polymer ?
#
loop_
_entity_poly.entity_id
_entity_poly.type
_entity_poly.pdbx_seq_one_letter_code
_entity_poly.pdbx_strand_id
1 'polypeptide(L)'
;MAAQLGSGLSLGDLYARQVDPALQSREIPAEVDLAKFAHDIGPFLADAISPLDTLRLFGAFALAASTVPEADRLAVIAGRLPSREWPQRLIRLVAVDCESGATEVFDASSGVSLVDAVAASSAVPGIWPPVTIEGRRYMDGGIRSADNADLAAGAARVVVISPLGLDSPLPAPLPLREVLAGLKDGGAAVTLISPDEASAAAIGPNALDPATRGPAATAGRAQGQAGLPPAW
;
A
#
# COMPACT_ATOMS: atom_id res chain seq x y z
N MET A 1 -0.78 0.64 -7.38
CA MET A 1 0.27 1.36 -8.13
C MET A 1 1.17 0.41 -8.92
N ALA A 2 1.93 -0.49 -8.30
CA ALA A 2 2.87 -1.39 -9.00
C ALA A 2 2.22 -2.16 -10.16
N ALA A 3 1.05 -2.78 -9.94
CA ALA A 3 0.31 -3.49 -10.98
C ALA A 3 -0.13 -2.59 -12.15
N GLN A 4 -0.46 -1.32 -11.88
CA GLN A 4 -0.79 -0.36 -12.93
C GLN A 4 0.45 0.02 -13.75
N LEU A 5 1.59 0.27 -13.10
CA LEU A 5 2.86 0.55 -13.77
C LEU A 5 3.36 -0.64 -14.62
N GLY A 6 3.00 -1.86 -14.23
CA GLY A 6 3.30 -3.09 -14.99
C GLY A 6 2.33 -3.41 -16.14
N SER A 7 1.23 -2.67 -16.28
CA SER A 7 0.13 -3.00 -17.20
C SER A 7 0.43 -2.81 -18.69
N GLY A 8 1.56 -2.17 -19.04
CA GLY A 8 1.90 -1.81 -20.43
C GLY A 8 1.34 -0.47 -20.90
N LEU A 9 0.47 0.19 -20.13
CA LEU A 9 0.03 1.55 -20.44
C LEU A 9 1.18 2.56 -20.26
N SER A 10 1.14 3.64 -21.07
CA SER A 10 2.08 4.74 -20.88
C SER A 10 1.87 5.45 -19.54
N LEU A 11 2.92 6.09 -19.02
CA LEU A 11 2.80 6.91 -17.79
C LEU A 11 1.80 8.07 -18.00
N GLY A 12 1.67 8.60 -19.24
CA GLY A 12 0.68 9.61 -19.59
C GLY A 12 -0.75 9.10 -19.45
N ASP A 13 -1.04 7.89 -19.95
CA ASP A 13 -2.36 7.27 -19.85
C ASP A 13 -2.69 6.91 -18.40
N LEU A 14 -1.72 6.41 -17.63
CA LEU A 14 -1.90 6.13 -16.20
C LEU A 14 -2.17 7.41 -15.41
N TYR A 15 -1.50 8.50 -15.74
CA TYR A 15 -1.73 9.80 -15.13
C TYR A 15 -3.13 10.34 -15.50
N ALA A 16 -3.52 10.29 -16.79
CA ALA A 16 -4.84 10.72 -17.23
C ALA A 16 -5.97 10.01 -16.42
N ARG A 17 -5.83 8.71 -16.14
CA ARG A 17 -6.76 7.95 -15.30
C ARG A 17 -6.85 8.44 -13.84
N GLN A 18 -5.90 9.24 -13.38
CA GLN A 18 -5.98 9.83 -12.03
C GLN A 18 -6.66 11.20 -12.06
N VAL A 19 -6.46 12.00 -13.12
CA VAL A 19 -6.88 13.40 -13.16
C VAL A 19 -8.14 13.66 -13.98
N ASP A 20 -8.45 12.81 -14.97
CA ASP A 20 -9.65 12.95 -15.81
C ASP A 20 -10.82 12.17 -15.20
N PRO A 21 -11.88 12.85 -14.73
CA PRO A 21 -13.05 12.20 -14.15
C PRO A 21 -13.71 11.17 -15.07
N ALA A 22 -13.63 11.36 -16.39
CA ALA A 22 -14.22 10.43 -17.37
C ALA A 22 -13.44 9.10 -17.46
N LEU A 23 -12.18 9.08 -17.06
CA LEU A 23 -11.29 7.91 -17.08
C LEU A 23 -11.12 7.26 -15.70
N GLN A 24 -11.60 7.92 -14.65
CA GLN A 24 -11.50 7.39 -13.28
C GLN A 24 -12.40 6.17 -13.09
N SER A 25 -11.84 5.12 -12.52
CA SER A 25 -12.62 3.97 -12.05
C SER A 25 -13.45 4.35 -10.83
N ARG A 26 -14.62 3.69 -10.69
CA ARG A 26 -15.42 3.79 -9.47
C ARG A 26 -14.60 3.40 -8.25
N GLU A 27 -14.82 4.11 -7.15
CA GLU A 27 -14.28 3.79 -5.83
C GLU A 27 -15.42 3.76 -4.82
N ILE A 28 -15.23 2.99 -3.76
CA ILE A 28 -16.09 3.04 -2.58
C ILE A 28 -15.48 4.09 -1.65
N PRO A 29 -16.20 5.16 -1.31
CA PRO A 29 -15.70 6.15 -0.36
C PRO A 29 -15.43 5.50 0.99
N ALA A 30 -14.32 5.88 1.61
CA ALA A 30 -13.99 5.53 2.99
C ALA A 30 -13.58 6.79 3.72
N GLU A 31 -14.21 7.05 4.86
CA GLU A 31 -13.81 8.12 5.76
C GLU A 31 -12.76 7.57 6.72
N VAL A 32 -11.51 7.98 6.54
CA VAL A 32 -10.40 7.52 7.35
C VAL A 32 -9.58 8.70 7.82
N ASP A 33 -9.59 8.91 9.12
CA ASP A 33 -8.61 9.71 9.81
C ASP A 33 -7.52 8.76 10.34
N LEU A 34 -6.33 8.80 9.73
CA LEU A 34 -5.22 7.92 10.10
C LEU A 34 -4.74 8.14 11.52
N ALA A 35 -4.80 9.37 12.03
CA ALA A 35 -4.41 9.68 13.40
C ALA A 35 -5.43 9.11 14.39
N LYS A 36 -6.73 9.27 14.08
CA LYS A 36 -7.80 8.66 14.85
C LYS A 36 -7.72 7.13 14.79
N PHE A 37 -7.48 6.55 13.62
CA PHE A 37 -7.31 5.11 13.46
C PHE A 37 -6.15 4.58 14.32
N ALA A 38 -4.99 5.25 14.29
CA ALA A 38 -3.84 4.88 15.11
C ALA A 38 -4.16 5.00 16.62
N HIS A 39 -4.92 6.02 17.02
CA HIS A 39 -5.38 6.18 18.40
C HIS A 39 -6.34 5.07 18.82
N ASP A 40 -7.34 4.77 17.98
CA ASP A 40 -8.38 3.79 18.28
C ASP A 40 -7.82 2.35 18.34
N ILE A 41 -6.82 2.02 17.51
CA ILE A 41 -6.21 0.70 17.51
C ILE A 41 -5.14 0.53 18.61
N GLY A 42 -4.59 1.63 19.12
CA GLY A 42 -3.56 1.60 20.17
C GLY A 42 -3.89 0.69 21.34
N PRO A 43 -5.09 0.78 21.96
CA PRO A 43 -5.51 -0.11 23.05
C PRO A 43 -5.52 -1.60 22.66
N PHE A 44 -5.89 -1.95 21.43
CA PHE A 44 -5.84 -3.33 20.94
C PHE A 44 -4.42 -3.86 20.81
N LEU A 45 -3.46 -2.98 20.54
CA LEU A 45 -2.06 -3.35 20.38
C LEU A 45 -1.27 -3.29 21.71
N ALA A 46 -1.88 -2.79 22.78
CA ALA A 46 -1.21 -2.62 24.07
C ALA A 46 -0.69 -3.94 24.67
N ASP A 47 -1.35 -5.05 24.35
CA ASP A 47 -0.98 -6.39 24.82
C ASP A 47 0.02 -7.10 23.89
N ALA A 48 0.46 -6.44 22.80
CA ALA A 48 1.44 -7.02 21.89
C ALA A 48 2.81 -7.11 22.58
N ILE A 49 3.35 -8.31 22.66
CA ILE A 49 4.66 -8.59 23.26
C ILE A 49 5.75 -8.86 22.21
N SER A 50 5.36 -8.91 20.94
CA SER A 50 6.26 -9.12 19.81
C SER A 50 5.71 -8.51 18.51
N PRO A 51 6.56 -8.28 17.48
CA PRO A 51 6.10 -7.91 16.16
C PRO A 51 5.05 -8.85 15.57
N LEU A 52 5.16 -10.14 15.81
CA LEU A 52 4.21 -11.13 15.31
C LEU A 52 2.87 -11.02 16.03
N ASP A 53 2.89 -10.76 17.36
CA ASP A 53 1.64 -10.55 18.11
C ASP A 53 0.92 -9.29 17.64
N THR A 54 1.66 -8.24 17.34
CA THR A 54 1.08 -7.02 16.71
C THR A 54 0.32 -7.39 15.45
N LEU A 55 0.91 -8.18 14.54
CA LEU A 55 0.25 -8.59 13.29
C LEU A 55 -0.98 -9.46 13.53
N ARG A 56 -0.93 -10.37 14.49
CA ARG A 56 -2.09 -11.20 14.87
C ARG A 56 -3.23 -10.39 15.45
N LEU A 57 -2.93 -9.40 16.27
CA LEU A 57 -3.94 -8.49 16.84
C LEU A 57 -4.61 -7.64 15.76
N PHE A 58 -3.85 -7.12 14.80
CA PHE A 58 -4.40 -6.48 13.61
C PHE A 58 -5.28 -7.44 12.81
N GLY A 59 -4.85 -8.69 12.63
CA GLY A 59 -5.63 -9.72 11.95
C GLY A 59 -6.96 -10.02 12.64
N ALA A 60 -6.95 -10.18 13.96
CA ALA A 60 -8.16 -10.37 14.76
C ALA A 60 -9.11 -9.16 14.63
N PHE A 61 -8.57 -7.94 14.69
CA PHE A 61 -9.34 -6.72 14.45
C PHE A 61 -9.96 -6.70 13.05
N ALA A 62 -9.18 -7.03 12.01
CA ALA A 62 -9.65 -7.07 10.63
C ALA A 62 -10.79 -8.08 10.43
N LEU A 63 -10.70 -9.26 11.05
CA LEU A 63 -11.70 -10.32 10.97
C LEU A 63 -12.99 -9.97 11.72
N ALA A 64 -12.91 -9.19 12.79
CA ALA A 64 -14.06 -8.76 13.60
C ALA A 64 -14.76 -7.51 13.03
N ALA A 65 -14.11 -6.77 12.15
CA ALA A 65 -14.62 -5.51 11.64
C ALA A 65 -15.84 -5.70 10.70
N SER A 66 -16.80 -4.80 10.83
CA SER A 66 -17.92 -4.70 9.87
C SER A 66 -17.49 -3.83 8.69
N THR A 67 -17.38 -4.42 7.52
CA THR A 67 -16.93 -3.76 6.28
C THR A 67 -17.92 -4.03 5.13
N VAL A 68 -17.68 -3.44 3.97
CA VAL A 68 -18.39 -3.81 2.74
C VAL A 68 -18.15 -5.29 2.39
N PRO A 69 -19.04 -5.93 1.61
CA PRO A 69 -18.79 -7.29 1.15
C PRO A 69 -17.49 -7.43 0.36
N GLU A 70 -16.77 -8.53 0.56
CA GLU A 70 -15.51 -8.82 -0.13
C GLU A 70 -15.66 -8.76 -1.66
N ALA A 71 -16.76 -9.32 -2.19
CA ALA A 71 -17.04 -9.31 -3.62
C ALA A 71 -17.17 -7.90 -4.21
N ASP A 72 -17.75 -6.96 -3.47
CA ASP A 72 -17.88 -5.57 -3.90
C ASP A 72 -16.51 -4.89 -3.96
N ARG A 73 -15.65 -5.15 -2.96
CA ARG A 73 -14.28 -4.63 -2.95
C ARG A 73 -13.44 -5.21 -4.10
N LEU A 74 -13.53 -6.51 -4.34
CA LEU A 74 -12.86 -7.17 -5.47
C LEU A 74 -13.29 -6.59 -6.82
N ALA A 75 -14.58 -6.31 -7.01
CA ALA A 75 -15.09 -5.68 -8.22
C ALA A 75 -14.49 -4.28 -8.46
N VAL A 76 -14.34 -3.47 -7.39
CA VAL A 76 -13.68 -2.16 -7.45
C VAL A 76 -12.22 -2.31 -7.84
N ILE A 77 -11.48 -3.20 -7.19
CA ILE A 77 -10.07 -3.44 -7.51
C ILE A 77 -9.90 -3.90 -8.95
N ALA A 78 -10.73 -4.85 -9.42
CA ALA A 78 -10.71 -5.31 -10.80
C ALA A 78 -10.96 -4.18 -11.82
N GLY A 79 -11.85 -3.24 -11.48
CA GLY A 79 -12.14 -2.07 -12.32
C GLY A 79 -11.01 -1.02 -12.36
N ARG A 80 -10.14 -1.00 -11.35
CA ARG A 80 -8.98 -0.08 -11.26
C ARG A 80 -7.76 -0.56 -12.02
N LEU A 81 -7.68 -1.85 -12.29
CA LEU A 81 -6.55 -2.46 -12.97
C LEU A 81 -6.73 -2.37 -14.49
N PRO A 82 -5.78 -1.78 -15.24
CA PRO A 82 -5.80 -1.77 -16.70
C PRO A 82 -5.70 -3.17 -17.32
N SER A 83 -5.04 -4.09 -16.64
CA SER A 83 -4.95 -5.51 -16.95
C SER A 83 -5.18 -6.33 -15.69
N ARG A 84 -5.81 -7.49 -15.81
CA ARG A 84 -6.00 -8.46 -14.73
C ARG A 84 -4.92 -9.54 -14.72
N GLU A 85 -4.07 -9.54 -15.73
CA GLU A 85 -2.96 -10.47 -15.86
C GLU A 85 -1.71 -9.93 -15.15
N TRP A 86 -0.93 -10.82 -14.56
CA TRP A 86 0.37 -10.48 -14.01
C TRP A 86 1.29 -9.96 -15.13
N PRO A 87 1.98 -8.83 -14.92
CA PRO A 87 2.91 -8.32 -15.90
C PRO A 87 4.16 -9.19 -15.98
N GLN A 88 4.87 -9.12 -17.13
CA GLN A 88 6.12 -9.87 -17.31
C GLN A 88 7.28 -9.39 -16.41
N ARG A 89 7.27 -8.11 -16.01
CA ARG A 89 8.28 -7.61 -15.06
C ARG A 89 7.92 -8.06 -13.65
N LEU A 90 8.94 -8.34 -12.84
CA LEU A 90 8.77 -8.75 -11.47
C LEU A 90 7.99 -7.69 -10.67
N ILE A 91 6.89 -8.10 -10.12
CA ILE A 91 6.10 -7.35 -9.12
C ILE A 91 5.88 -8.27 -7.94
N ARG A 92 6.06 -7.75 -6.75
CA ARG A 92 5.74 -8.41 -5.49
C ARG A 92 4.65 -7.61 -4.77
N LEU A 93 3.60 -8.27 -4.35
CA LEU A 93 2.49 -7.72 -3.59
C LEU A 93 2.48 -8.37 -2.22
N VAL A 94 2.55 -7.55 -1.18
CA VAL A 94 2.69 -8.03 0.20
C VAL A 94 1.34 -8.02 0.87
N ALA A 95 1.00 -9.10 1.55
CA ALA A 95 -0.15 -9.19 2.43
C ALA A 95 0.23 -9.88 3.74
N VAL A 96 -0.63 -9.81 4.73
CA VAL A 96 -0.45 -10.49 6.02
C VAL A 96 -1.63 -11.40 6.25
N ASP A 97 -1.35 -12.65 6.60
CA ASP A 97 -2.38 -13.61 7.01
C ASP A 97 -2.98 -13.19 8.34
N CYS A 98 -4.30 -13.04 8.38
CA CYS A 98 -5.01 -12.50 9.54
C CYS A 98 -4.94 -13.39 10.78
N GLU A 99 -4.84 -14.72 10.62
CA GLU A 99 -4.84 -15.64 11.73
C GLU A 99 -3.43 -15.85 12.29
N SER A 100 -2.48 -16.10 11.42
CA SER A 100 -1.10 -16.41 11.81
C SER A 100 -0.21 -15.21 12.00
N GLY A 101 -0.54 -14.05 11.40
CA GLY A 101 0.33 -12.89 11.29
C GLY A 101 1.49 -13.09 10.30
N ALA A 102 1.53 -14.20 9.58
CA ALA A 102 2.59 -14.47 8.62
C ALA A 102 2.52 -13.52 7.41
N THR A 103 3.69 -13.05 7.00
CA THR A 103 3.82 -12.26 5.77
C THR A 103 3.74 -13.19 4.56
N GLU A 104 2.89 -12.81 3.60
CA GLU A 104 2.81 -13.47 2.31
C GLU A 104 3.23 -12.50 1.20
N VAL A 105 3.98 -13.00 0.22
CA VAL A 105 4.46 -12.21 -0.91
C VAL A 105 3.97 -12.86 -2.19
N PHE A 106 2.98 -12.24 -2.81
CA PHE A 106 2.42 -12.72 -4.07
C PHE A 106 3.17 -12.14 -5.27
N ASP A 107 3.43 -12.98 -6.25
CA ASP A 107 3.97 -12.63 -7.56
C ASP A 107 3.35 -13.51 -8.66
N ALA A 108 3.83 -13.39 -9.89
CA ALA A 108 3.31 -14.14 -11.03
C ALA A 108 3.42 -15.68 -10.90
N SER A 109 4.28 -16.18 -10.01
CA SER A 109 4.49 -17.60 -9.75
C SER A 109 3.62 -18.16 -8.62
N SER A 110 2.92 -17.28 -7.87
CA SER A 110 2.15 -17.66 -6.69
C SER A 110 0.87 -18.47 -6.99
N GLY A 111 0.45 -18.55 -8.26
CA GLY A 111 -0.84 -19.16 -8.62
C GLY A 111 -2.08 -18.34 -8.28
N VAL A 112 -1.90 -17.19 -7.62
CA VAL A 112 -2.97 -16.28 -7.19
C VAL A 112 -3.28 -15.27 -8.29
N SER A 113 -4.56 -14.90 -8.47
CA SER A 113 -4.92 -13.86 -9.43
C SER A 113 -4.34 -12.51 -9.04
N LEU A 114 -3.96 -11.67 -10.03
CA LEU A 114 -3.49 -10.31 -9.76
C LEU A 114 -4.52 -9.47 -9.00
N VAL A 115 -5.81 -9.68 -9.28
CA VAL A 115 -6.91 -8.96 -8.61
C VAL A 115 -6.94 -9.29 -7.12
N ASP A 116 -6.90 -10.58 -6.77
CA ASP A 116 -6.93 -11.03 -5.38
C ASP A 116 -5.68 -10.59 -4.62
N ALA A 117 -4.51 -10.70 -5.25
CA ALA A 117 -3.25 -10.25 -4.65
C ALA A 117 -3.23 -8.73 -4.39
N VAL A 118 -3.73 -7.90 -5.34
CA VAL A 118 -3.84 -6.45 -5.14
C VAL A 118 -4.87 -6.12 -4.09
N ALA A 119 -6.01 -6.81 -4.07
CA ALA A 119 -7.06 -6.61 -3.07
C ALA A 119 -6.54 -6.96 -1.66
N ALA A 120 -5.88 -8.11 -1.50
CA ALA A 120 -5.27 -8.53 -0.24
C ALA A 120 -4.22 -7.53 0.25
N SER A 121 -3.32 -7.10 -0.64
CA SER A 121 -2.26 -6.12 -0.36
C SER A 121 -2.78 -4.71 -0.02
N SER A 122 -4.08 -4.45 -0.18
CA SER A 122 -4.72 -3.16 0.12
C SER A 122 -5.96 -3.32 1.01
N ALA A 123 -6.09 -4.45 1.70
CA ALA A 123 -7.20 -4.73 2.62
C ALA A 123 -6.90 -4.15 4.01
N VAL A 124 -6.97 -2.82 4.14
CA VAL A 124 -6.68 -2.11 5.40
C VAL A 124 -7.63 -2.58 6.51
N PRO A 125 -7.12 -3.09 7.64
CA PRO A 125 -7.93 -3.58 8.76
C PRO A 125 -8.99 -2.56 9.21
N GLY A 126 -10.21 -3.02 9.40
CA GLY A 126 -11.32 -2.16 9.85
C GLY A 126 -11.95 -1.28 8.77
N ILE A 127 -11.30 -1.12 7.61
CA ILE A 127 -11.77 -0.29 6.50
C ILE A 127 -12.24 -1.16 5.34
N TRP A 128 -11.41 -2.12 4.94
CA TRP A 128 -11.72 -3.05 3.87
C TRP A 128 -11.79 -4.49 4.38
N PRO A 129 -12.62 -5.35 3.76
CA PRO A 129 -12.72 -6.74 4.15
C PRO A 129 -11.39 -7.46 3.89
N PRO A 130 -10.96 -8.34 4.80
CA PRO A 130 -9.90 -9.29 4.51
C PRO A 130 -10.24 -10.13 3.29
N VAL A 131 -9.26 -10.40 2.43
CA VAL A 131 -9.45 -11.12 1.17
C VAL A 131 -9.20 -12.62 1.36
N THR A 132 -10.11 -13.43 0.84
CA THR A 132 -10.01 -14.89 0.92
C THR A 132 -9.24 -15.45 -0.27
N ILE A 133 -8.09 -16.06 -0.01
CA ILE A 133 -7.26 -16.74 -1.01
C ILE A 133 -6.97 -18.15 -0.49
N GLU A 134 -7.38 -19.18 -1.22
CA GLU A 134 -7.19 -20.60 -0.87
C GLU A 134 -7.64 -20.94 0.57
N GLY A 135 -8.76 -20.35 1.00
CA GLY A 135 -9.35 -20.57 2.32
C GLY A 135 -8.68 -19.80 3.47
N ARG A 136 -7.63 -19.04 3.22
CA ARG A 136 -6.98 -18.15 4.19
C ARG A 136 -7.43 -16.71 3.99
N ARG A 137 -7.40 -15.91 5.08
CA ARG A 137 -7.83 -14.51 5.07
C ARG A 137 -6.62 -13.59 5.17
N TYR A 138 -6.53 -12.64 4.24
CA TYR A 138 -5.37 -11.75 4.15
C TYR A 138 -5.78 -10.29 4.33
N MET A 139 -4.93 -9.54 5.02
CA MET A 139 -5.02 -8.08 5.19
C MET A 139 -3.81 -7.36 4.57
N ASP A 140 -3.88 -6.04 4.55
CA ASP A 140 -2.87 -5.13 3.97
C ASP A 140 -1.45 -5.40 4.48
N GLY A 141 -0.51 -5.54 3.55
CA GLY A 141 0.91 -5.66 3.87
C GLY A 141 1.53 -4.42 4.48
N GLY A 142 0.88 -3.27 4.35
CA GLY A 142 1.28 -2.00 4.97
C GLY A 142 1.23 -2.04 6.51
N ILE A 143 0.48 -2.98 7.08
CA ILE A 143 0.44 -3.22 8.54
C ILE A 143 1.79 -3.76 9.05
N ARG A 144 2.52 -4.53 8.25
CA ARG A 144 3.85 -5.04 8.58
C ARG A 144 4.92 -3.95 8.45
N SER A 145 4.90 -3.26 7.34
CA SER A 145 5.79 -2.15 7.00
C SER A 145 5.09 -1.30 5.95
N ALA A 146 5.04 0.01 6.16
CA ALA A 146 4.30 0.93 5.27
C ALA A 146 4.72 0.80 3.80
N ASP A 147 5.98 0.52 3.54
CA ASP A 147 6.57 0.50 2.19
C ASP A 147 7.13 -0.88 1.79
N ASN A 148 7.28 -1.81 2.74
CA ASN A 148 7.86 -3.15 2.54
C ASN A 148 9.19 -3.12 1.74
N ALA A 149 9.99 -2.07 1.93
CA ALA A 149 11.20 -1.81 1.14
C ALA A 149 12.35 -2.79 1.47
N ASP A 150 12.28 -3.49 2.61
CA ASP A 150 13.19 -4.58 2.97
C ASP A 150 13.22 -5.71 1.94
N LEU A 151 12.13 -5.92 1.21
CA LEU A 151 12.04 -6.90 0.12
C LEU A 151 12.90 -6.54 -1.11
N ALA A 152 13.47 -5.33 -1.13
CA ALA A 152 14.47 -4.92 -2.12
C ALA A 152 15.91 -5.21 -1.68
N ALA A 153 16.13 -5.89 -0.56
CA ALA A 153 17.47 -6.28 -0.11
C ALA A 153 18.24 -7.04 -1.22
N GLY A 154 19.53 -6.72 -1.36
CA GLY A 154 20.39 -7.25 -2.43
C GLY A 154 20.36 -6.45 -3.73
N ALA A 155 19.46 -5.48 -3.90
CA ALA A 155 19.48 -4.58 -5.05
C ALA A 155 20.58 -3.51 -4.85
N ALA A 156 21.31 -3.22 -5.93
CA ALA A 156 22.37 -2.18 -5.88
C ALA A 156 21.78 -0.75 -5.75
N ARG A 157 20.56 -0.53 -6.27
CA ARG A 157 19.83 0.75 -6.19
C ARG A 157 18.39 0.52 -5.83
N VAL A 158 17.89 1.28 -4.87
CA VAL A 158 16.51 1.19 -4.37
C VAL A 158 15.89 2.58 -4.35
N VAL A 159 14.71 2.70 -4.95
CA VAL A 159 13.84 3.88 -4.79
C VAL A 159 12.66 3.48 -3.95
N VAL A 160 12.48 4.17 -2.85
CA VAL A 160 11.29 4.03 -2.00
C VAL A 160 10.41 5.24 -2.22
N ILE A 161 9.17 5.01 -2.68
CA ILE A 161 8.15 6.05 -2.78
C ILE A 161 7.20 5.84 -1.60
N SER A 162 7.31 6.72 -0.61
CA SER A 162 6.54 6.64 0.65
C SER A 162 5.50 7.76 0.72
N PRO A 163 4.23 7.50 0.35
CA PRO A 163 3.17 8.51 0.40
C PRO A 163 2.84 9.01 1.80
N LEU A 164 3.11 8.21 2.83
CA LEU A 164 2.91 8.58 4.23
C LEU A 164 4.14 9.23 4.88
N GLY A 165 5.23 9.33 4.12
CA GLY A 165 6.49 9.89 4.60
C GLY A 165 7.27 8.95 5.52
N LEU A 166 8.38 9.46 6.05
CA LEU A 166 9.29 8.70 6.89
C LEU A 166 8.72 8.42 8.29
N ASP A 167 7.86 9.32 8.76
CA ASP A 167 7.28 9.31 10.11
C ASP A 167 5.77 9.05 10.05
N SER A 168 5.39 7.94 9.41
CA SER A 168 3.99 7.49 9.34
C SER A 168 3.40 7.37 10.77
N PRO A 169 2.19 7.88 11.02
CA PRO A 169 1.52 7.72 12.30
C PRO A 169 1.04 6.29 12.56
N LEU A 170 1.05 5.44 11.53
CA LEU A 170 0.61 4.05 11.68
C LEU A 170 1.68 3.23 12.38
N PRO A 171 1.33 2.52 13.47
CA PRO A 171 2.26 1.62 14.12
C PRO A 171 2.57 0.45 13.17
N ALA A 172 3.85 0.24 12.88
CA ALA A 172 4.30 -0.88 12.08
C ALA A 172 5.45 -1.60 12.79
N PRO A 173 5.42 -2.94 12.82
CA PRO A 173 6.49 -3.75 13.41
C PRO A 173 7.86 -3.52 12.78
N LEU A 174 7.90 -3.04 11.54
CA LEU A 174 9.13 -2.76 10.79
C LEU A 174 9.13 -1.29 10.31
N PRO A 175 9.69 -0.36 11.09
CA PRO A 175 9.74 1.05 10.76
C PRO A 175 10.58 1.35 9.51
N LEU A 176 10.13 2.27 8.66
CA LEU A 176 10.83 2.62 7.41
C LEU A 176 12.28 3.09 7.67
N ARG A 177 12.54 3.84 8.75
CA ARG A 177 13.91 4.30 9.10
C ARG A 177 14.88 3.14 9.25
N GLU A 178 14.48 2.06 9.92
CA GLU A 178 15.30 0.87 10.14
C GLU A 178 15.53 0.11 8.83
N VAL A 179 14.48 0.00 8.00
CA VAL A 179 14.56 -0.63 6.67
C VAL A 179 15.56 0.12 5.79
N LEU A 180 15.46 1.45 5.72
CA LEU A 180 16.39 2.26 4.90
C LEU A 180 17.84 2.16 5.38
N ALA A 181 18.05 2.11 6.70
CA ALA A 181 19.38 1.89 7.27
C ALA A 181 19.93 0.51 6.85
N GLY A 182 19.14 -0.56 7.06
CA GLY A 182 19.57 -1.92 6.67
C GLY A 182 19.87 -2.08 5.19
N LEU A 183 19.11 -1.43 4.29
CA LEU A 183 19.40 -1.44 2.85
C LEU A 183 20.74 -0.74 2.54
N LYS A 184 21.03 0.40 3.16
CA LYS A 184 22.29 1.13 3.00
C LYS A 184 23.47 0.34 3.56
N ASP A 185 23.32 -0.25 4.73
CA ASP A 185 24.34 -1.12 5.35
C ASP A 185 24.63 -2.35 4.49
N GLY A 186 23.62 -2.84 3.76
CA GLY A 186 23.73 -3.88 2.74
C GLY A 186 24.37 -3.42 1.43
N GLY A 187 24.78 -2.15 1.32
CA GLY A 187 25.50 -1.59 0.16
C GLY A 187 24.59 -0.99 -0.92
N ALA A 188 23.28 -0.88 -0.71
CA ALA A 188 22.38 -0.27 -1.67
C ALA A 188 22.48 1.26 -1.68
N ALA A 189 22.47 1.86 -2.88
CA ALA A 189 22.17 3.29 -3.03
C ALA A 189 20.65 3.48 -2.88
N VAL A 190 20.24 4.15 -1.81
CA VAL A 190 18.81 4.29 -1.45
C VAL A 190 18.35 5.73 -1.62
N THR A 191 17.29 5.92 -2.41
CA THR A 191 16.58 7.20 -2.57
C THR A 191 15.20 7.08 -2.00
N LEU A 192 14.85 7.96 -1.04
CA LEU A 192 13.50 8.11 -0.51
C LEU A 192 12.81 9.29 -1.21
N ILE A 193 11.61 9.05 -1.70
CA ILE A 193 10.70 10.06 -2.23
C ILE A 193 9.46 10.08 -1.32
N SER A 194 9.26 11.19 -0.62
CA SER A 194 8.07 11.47 0.18
C SER A 194 7.40 12.75 -0.32
N PRO A 195 6.11 12.96 -0.03
CA PRO A 195 5.41 14.16 -0.44
C PRO A 195 6.12 15.42 0.07
N ASP A 196 6.28 16.41 -0.80
CA ASP A 196 6.57 17.78 -0.38
C ASP A 196 5.33 18.41 0.25
N GLU A 197 5.44 19.65 0.74
CA GLU A 197 4.36 20.35 1.42
C GLU A 197 3.10 20.44 0.54
N ALA A 198 3.25 20.76 -0.76
CA ALA A 198 2.15 20.87 -1.69
C ALA A 198 1.48 19.52 -1.96
N SER A 199 2.27 18.47 -2.14
CA SER A 199 1.77 17.11 -2.32
C SER A 199 1.09 16.57 -1.07
N ALA A 200 1.64 16.82 0.12
CA ALA A 200 1.03 16.46 1.40
C ALA A 200 -0.31 17.17 1.61
N ALA A 201 -0.37 18.47 1.31
CA ALA A 201 -1.62 19.24 1.38
C ALA A 201 -2.68 18.71 0.39
N ALA A 202 -2.28 18.30 -0.80
CA ALA A 202 -3.18 17.74 -1.80
C ALA A 202 -3.70 16.31 -1.44
N ILE A 203 -2.92 15.52 -0.72
CA ILE A 203 -3.34 14.22 -0.16
C ILE A 203 -4.37 14.46 0.94
N GLY A 204 -4.14 15.45 1.81
CA GLY A 204 -5.03 15.81 2.90
C GLY A 204 -5.05 14.77 4.03
N PRO A 205 -5.95 14.97 5.03
CA PRO A 205 -6.01 14.10 6.21
C PRO A 205 -6.63 12.73 5.92
N ASN A 206 -7.46 12.60 4.88
CA ASN A 206 -8.05 11.33 4.45
C ASN A 206 -7.40 10.86 3.14
N ALA A 207 -6.31 10.12 3.24
CA ALA A 207 -5.59 9.58 2.08
C ALA A 207 -6.41 8.56 1.26
N LEU A 208 -7.57 8.10 1.76
CA LEU A 208 -8.47 7.17 1.07
C LEU A 208 -9.67 7.86 0.41
N ASP A 209 -9.80 9.18 0.54
CA ASP A 209 -10.86 9.93 -0.13
C ASP A 209 -10.62 9.93 -1.66
N PRO A 210 -11.56 9.39 -2.46
CA PRO A 210 -11.44 9.43 -3.92
C PRO A 210 -11.32 10.84 -4.51
N ALA A 211 -11.83 11.86 -3.82
CA ALA A 211 -11.77 13.25 -4.28
C ALA A 211 -10.34 13.81 -4.30
N THR A 212 -9.44 13.28 -3.46
CA THR A 212 -8.03 13.73 -3.43
C THR A 212 -7.19 13.15 -4.57
N ARG A 213 -7.67 12.15 -5.29
CA ARG A 213 -6.93 11.45 -6.35
C ARG A 213 -6.35 12.39 -7.41
N GLY A 214 -7.18 13.24 -8.01
CA GLY A 214 -6.75 14.18 -9.04
C GLY A 214 -5.79 15.24 -8.52
N PRO A 215 -6.14 15.97 -7.44
CA PRO A 215 -5.25 16.93 -6.79
C PRO A 215 -3.90 16.34 -6.39
N ALA A 216 -3.89 15.18 -5.72
CA ALA A 216 -2.65 14.51 -5.30
C ALA A 216 -1.78 14.07 -6.49
N ALA A 217 -2.39 13.53 -7.56
CA ALA A 217 -1.66 13.17 -8.77
C ALA A 217 -1.04 14.40 -9.45
N THR A 218 -1.76 15.53 -9.46
CA THR A 218 -1.28 16.78 -10.05
C THR A 218 -0.10 17.35 -9.26
N ALA A 219 -0.22 17.43 -7.94
CA ALA A 219 0.85 17.91 -7.06
C ALA A 219 2.08 17.00 -7.13
N GLY A 220 1.90 15.66 -7.04
CA GLY A 220 3.00 14.71 -7.14
C GLY A 220 3.72 14.76 -8.48
N ARG A 221 3.00 15.02 -9.59
CA ARG A 221 3.64 15.26 -10.90
C ARG A 221 4.48 16.54 -10.90
N ALA A 222 3.98 17.62 -10.34
CA ALA A 222 4.71 18.89 -10.23
C ALA A 222 5.97 18.71 -9.38
N GLN A 223 5.88 18.03 -8.25
CA GLN A 223 7.03 17.66 -7.40
C GLN A 223 8.07 16.86 -8.19
N GLY A 224 7.64 15.83 -8.93
CA GLY A 224 8.55 15.02 -9.75
C GLY A 224 9.24 15.80 -10.88
N GLN A 225 8.57 16.83 -11.44
CA GLN A 225 9.13 17.71 -12.47
C GLN A 225 10.10 18.76 -11.90
N ALA A 226 9.91 19.18 -10.64
CA ALA A 226 10.82 20.11 -9.96
C ALA A 226 12.19 19.50 -9.65
N GLY A 227 12.32 18.20 -9.71
CA GLY A 227 13.54 17.44 -9.56
C GLY A 227 13.45 16.37 -8.49
N LEU A 228 13.94 15.18 -8.81
CA LEU A 228 14.16 14.13 -7.85
C LEU A 228 15.50 14.36 -7.15
N PRO A 229 15.70 13.86 -5.91
CA PRO A 229 17.00 13.90 -5.26
C PRO A 229 18.07 13.31 -6.17
N PRO A 230 19.28 13.92 -6.27
CA PRO A 230 20.34 13.45 -7.16
C PRO A 230 20.93 12.14 -6.64
N ALA A 231 20.35 11.03 -7.03
CA ALA A 231 20.83 9.69 -6.63
C ALA A 231 20.76 8.66 -7.77
N TRP A 232 20.70 9.14 -9.00
CA TRP A 232 20.62 8.26 -10.18
C TRP A 232 21.82 8.37 -11.09
#